data_df58a190985fbfe6f683c82fa5ccbd68
#
_entry.id   df58a190985fbfe6f683c82fa5ccbd68
#
_cell.length_a   1.000
_cell.length_b   1.000
_cell.length_c   1.000
_cell.angle_alpha   90.00
_cell.angle_beta   90.00
_cell.angle_gamma   90.00
#
_symmetry.space_group_name_H-M   'P 1'
#
loop_
_entity.id
_entity.type
_entity.pdbx_description
1 polymer ?
#
loop_
_entity_poly.entity_id
_entity_poly.type
_entity_poly.pdbx_seq_one_letter_code
_entity_poly.pdbx_strand_id
1 'polypeptide(L)'
;MIRGIIEASRRRGFAPAASWPGEERRDLISSAHAIKSRGQIPIIAEIKPKALGRPLTEEEVFAYARAYADSNACAISVLTEPSNFLGSLENAAIARKAGLPVLRKDFIFDLRQLSEVQADLVLLIAALGVDLDRFIEAARERGMEPLLEVHTEEEMDAALKTDAEIIGINNRNLNTLEVDLNTFERLAPLAKQAGVFLVAESGVHSREDALRMMRAGADAMLVGSELMGRPEKLRDLNRI
;
A
#
# COMPACT_ATOMS: atom_id res chain seq x y z
N MET A 1 1.84 19.44 -7.96
CA MET A 1 2.20 18.20 -8.72
C MET A 1 1.12 17.13 -8.58
N ILE A 2 0.64 16.81 -7.38
CA ILE A 2 -0.37 15.75 -7.19
C ILE A 2 -1.71 16.04 -7.88
N ARG A 3 -2.15 17.30 -7.91
CA ARG A 3 -3.38 17.69 -8.65
C ARG A 3 -3.34 17.25 -10.11
N GLY A 4 -2.20 17.41 -10.78
CA GLY A 4 -2.03 16.95 -12.17
C GLY A 4 -2.10 15.43 -12.31
N ILE A 5 -1.58 14.69 -11.33
CA ILE A 5 -1.67 13.23 -11.30
C ILE A 5 -3.12 12.78 -11.09
N ILE A 6 -3.83 13.39 -10.13
CA ILE A 6 -5.25 13.13 -9.87
C ILE A 6 -6.10 13.45 -11.11
N GLU A 7 -5.85 14.58 -11.77
CA GLU A 7 -6.56 14.95 -12.99
C GLU A 7 -6.29 13.96 -14.14
N ALA A 8 -5.05 13.52 -14.31
CA ALA A 8 -4.70 12.49 -15.29
C ALA A 8 -5.41 11.17 -14.99
N SER A 9 -5.41 10.75 -13.73
CA SER A 9 -6.13 9.54 -13.30
C SER A 9 -7.65 9.67 -13.50
N ARG A 10 -8.24 10.85 -13.25
CA ARG A 10 -9.68 11.11 -13.52
C ARG A 10 -10.03 11.06 -15.01
N ARG A 11 -9.10 11.41 -15.90
CA ARG A 11 -9.29 11.35 -17.35
C ARG A 11 -9.11 9.96 -17.93
N ARG A 12 -8.47 9.06 -17.18
CA ARG A 12 -8.34 7.66 -17.52
C ARG A 12 -9.74 7.02 -17.54
N GLY A 13 -10.19 6.45 -18.62
CA GLY A 13 -11.43 5.65 -18.63
C GLY A 13 -11.39 4.55 -17.57
N PHE A 14 -12.52 3.89 -17.34
CA PHE A 14 -12.61 2.74 -16.45
C PHE A 14 -12.40 1.46 -17.23
N ALA A 15 -11.64 0.52 -16.68
CA ALA A 15 -11.56 -0.82 -17.23
C ALA A 15 -12.90 -1.57 -16.98
N PRO A 16 -13.25 -2.57 -17.81
CA PRO A 16 -14.37 -3.45 -17.54
C PRO A 16 -14.23 -4.10 -16.15
N ALA A 17 -15.36 -4.34 -15.49
CA ALA A 17 -15.34 -5.05 -14.22
C ALA A 17 -14.71 -6.44 -14.40
N ALA A 18 -13.73 -6.76 -13.57
CA ALA A 18 -13.11 -8.07 -13.55
C ALA A 18 -14.10 -9.11 -12.96
N SER A 19 -14.12 -10.31 -13.52
CA SER A 19 -14.80 -11.44 -12.89
C SER A 19 -13.95 -11.92 -11.71
N TRP A 20 -14.59 -12.12 -10.56
CA TRP A 20 -13.92 -12.56 -9.35
C TRP A 20 -14.15 -14.05 -9.17
N PRO A 21 -13.11 -14.89 -9.23
CA PRO A 21 -13.26 -16.34 -9.16
C PRO A 21 -13.57 -16.88 -7.75
N GLY A 22 -14.01 -16.05 -6.81
CA GLY A 22 -14.35 -16.49 -5.45
C GLY A 22 -13.15 -16.94 -4.62
N GLU A 23 -11.95 -16.53 -4.98
CA GLU A 23 -10.77 -16.77 -4.14
C GLU A 23 -10.87 -16.02 -2.82
N GLU A 24 -10.52 -16.71 -1.73
CA GLU A 24 -10.50 -16.12 -0.40
C GLU A 24 -9.49 -14.96 -0.33
N ARG A 25 -9.90 -13.86 0.31
CA ARG A 25 -9.05 -12.72 0.59
C ARG A 25 -7.92 -13.13 1.53
N ARG A 26 -6.69 -12.79 1.17
CA ARG A 26 -5.53 -12.95 2.04
C ARG A 26 -5.44 -11.77 2.98
N ASP A 27 -5.19 -12.07 4.25
CA ASP A 27 -5.21 -11.07 5.31
C ASP A 27 -3.81 -10.51 5.60
N LEU A 28 -3.68 -9.17 5.50
CA LEU A 28 -2.42 -8.46 5.76
C LEU A 28 -2.04 -8.55 7.24
N ILE A 29 -2.99 -8.39 8.15
CA ILE A 29 -2.73 -8.32 9.58
C ILE A 29 -2.18 -9.66 10.07
N SER A 30 -2.82 -10.76 9.69
CA SER A 30 -2.35 -12.12 9.99
C SER A 30 -0.98 -12.39 9.40
N SER A 31 -0.75 -11.97 8.15
CA SER A 31 0.55 -12.12 7.48
C SER A 31 1.66 -11.32 8.19
N ALA A 32 1.39 -10.09 8.57
CA ALA A 32 2.34 -9.25 9.31
C ALA A 32 2.65 -9.83 10.70
N HIS A 33 1.64 -10.32 11.42
CA HIS A 33 1.84 -11.00 12.70
C HIS A 33 2.70 -12.26 12.55
N ALA A 34 2.53 -13.04 11.49
CA ALA A 34 3.37 -14.21 11.21
C ALA A 34 4.84 -13.84 10.95
N ILE A 35 5.12 -12.71 10.30
CA ILE A 35 6.48 -12.18 10.12
C ILE A 35 7.05 -11.72 11.47
N LYS A 36 6.27 -10.94 12.23
CA LYS A 36 6.68 -10.41 13.54
C LYS A 36 6.98 -11.52 14.55
N SER A 37 6.21 -12.62 14.55
CA SER A 37 6.42 -13.77 15.43
C SER A 37 7.76 -14.52 15.16
N ARG A 38 8.34 -14.33 13.98
CA ARG A 38 9.67 -14.84 13.60
C ARG A 38 10.81 -13.89 13.98
N GLY A 39 10.54 -12.81 14.71
CA GLY A 39 11.52 -11.79 15.04
C GLY A 39 11.94 -10.96 13.83
N GLN A 40 11.02 -10.72 12.88
CA GLN A 40 11.29 -9.92 11.68
C GLN A 40 10.36 -8.70 11.63
N ILE A 41 10.80 -7.66 10.91
CA ILE A 41 10.01 -6.45 10.66
C ILE A 41 9.05 -6.74 9.50
N PRO A 42 7.71 -6.55 9.68
CA PRO A 42 6.75 -6.72 8.59
C PRO A 42 6.92 -5.63 7.53
N ILE A 43 7.23 -6.05 6.29
CA ILE A 43 7.40 -5.15 5.15
C ILE A 43 6.41 -5.51 4.04
N ILE A 44 5.63 -4.52 3.63
CA ILE A 44 4.83 -4.53 2.40
C ILE A 44 5.78 -4.08 1.28
N ALA A 45 6.17 -5.00 0.40
CA ALA A 45 7.14 -4.71 -0.65
C ALA A 45 6.42 -4.20 -1.92
N GLU A 46 6.81 -3.00 -2.39
CA GLU A 46 6.10 -2.36 -3.51
C GLU A 46 6.75 -2.66 -4.86
N ILE A 47 5.96 -3.11 -5.82
CA ILE A 47 6.29 -3.16 -7.25
C ILE A 47 5.96 -1.81 -7.85
N LYS A 48 7.02 -1.07 -8.23
CA LYS A 48 6.97 0.33 -8.69
C LYS A 48 7.73 0.52 -9.99
N PRO A 49 7.13 0.27 -11.15
CA PRO A 49 7.81 0.33 -12.46
C PRO A 49 8.51 1.66 -12.72
N LYS A 50 7.91 2.78 -12.28
CA LYS A 50 8.50 4.13 -12.41
C LYS A 50 9.90 4.24 -11.80
N ALA A 51 10.24 3.48 -10.77
CA ALA A 51 11.57 3.49 -10.17
C ALA A 51 12.66 2.97 -11.13
N LEU A 52 12.27 2.17 -12.13
CA LEU A 52 13.13 1.67 -13.21
C LEU A 52 12.99 2.49 -14.50
N GLY A 53 12.11 3.52 -14.52
CA GLY A 53 11.89 4.39 -15.67
C GLY A 53 11.14 3.75 -16.84
N ARG A 54 10.57 2.54 -16.67
CA ARG A 54 9.83 1.80 -17.71
C ARG A 54 8.75 0.90 -17.14
N PRO A 55 7.73 0.52 -17.92
CA PRO A 55 6.84 -0.57 -17.56
C PRO A 55 7.59 -1.90 -17.37
N LEU A 56 6.99 -2.82 -16.62
CA LEU A 56 7.50 -4.18 -16.43
C LEU A 56 6.76 -5.17 -17.35
N THR A 57 7.43 -6.23 -17.75
CA THR A 57 6.78 -7.38 -18.37
C THR A 57 6.08 -8.24 -17.31
N GLU A 58 5.19 -9.14 -17.73
CA GLU A 58 4.50 -10.07 -16.81
C GLU A 58 5.49 -10.94 -16.04
N GLU A 59 6.52 -11.43 -16.72
CA GLU A 59 7.58 -12.25 -16.12
C GLU A 59 8.36 -11.47 -15.06
N GLU A 60 8.66 -10.20 -15.32
CA GLU A 60 9.36 -9.33 -14.37
C GLU A 60 8.49 -9.06 -13.13
N VAL A 61 7.20 -8.78 -13.32
CA VAL A 61 6.26 -8.58 -12.20
C VAL A 61 6.20 -9.82 -11.32
N PHE A 62 6.06 -11.01 -11.94
CA PHE A 62 6.03 -12.27 -11.21
C PHE A 62 7.36 -12.55 -10.51
N ALA A 63 8.49 -12.26 -11.17
CA ALA A 63 9.83 -12.45 -10.58
C ALA A 63 10.01 -11.56 -9.33
N TYR A 64 9.61 -10.27 -9.38
CA TYR A 64 9.63 -9.40 -8.21
C TYR A 64 8.72 -9.92 -7.10
N ALA A 65 7.48 -10.30 -7.43
CA ALA A 65 6.52 -10.82 -6.47
C ALA A 65 7.04 -12.08 -5.75
N ARG A 66 7.65 -13.00 -6.50
CA ARG A 66 8.31 -14.21 -5.95
C ARG A 66 9.50 -13.87 -5.08
N ALA A 67 10.39 -12.98 -5.54
CA ALA A 67 11.56 -12.56 -4.76
C ALA A 67 11.17 -11.91 -3.42
N TYR A 68 10.08 -11.12 -3.41
CA TYR A 68 9.54 -10.54 -2.19
C TYR A 68 8.95 -11.61 -1.25
N ALA A 69 8.19 -12.57 -1.79
CA ALA A 69 7.67 -13.69 -1.00
C ALA A 69 8.81 -14.54 -0.40
N ASP A 70 9.82 -14.89 -1.19
CA ASP A 70 10.98 -15.68 -0.78
C ASP A 70 11.90 -14.91 0.21
N SER A 71 11.72 -13.59 0.31
CA SER A 71 12.42 -12.72 1.27
C SER A 71 11.59 -12.36 2.50
N ASN A 72 10.45 -13.04 2.71
CA ASN A 72 9.54 -12.82 3.84
C ASN A 72 8.90 -11.41 3.87
N ALA A 73 8.46 -10.88 2.72
CA ALA A 73 7.50 -9.78 2.72
C ALA A 73 6.18 -10.22 3.37
N CYS A 74 5.50 -9.35 4.12
CA CYS A 74 4.17 -9.65 4.65
C CYS A 74 3.06 -9.42 3.61
N ALA A 75 3.30 -8.57 2.61
CA ALA A 75 2.39 -8.31 1.51
C ALA A 75 3.15 -7.69 0.32
N ILE A 76 2.48 -7.60 -0.82
CA ILE A 76 2.99 -6.93 -2.01
C ILE A 76 2.08 -5.75 -2.33
N SER A 77 2.63 -4.55 -2.43
CA SER A 77 1.94 -3.38 -2.98
C SER A 77 2.23 -3.28 -4.46
N VAL A 78 1.20 -3.02 -5.27
CA VAL A 78 1.35 -2.92 -6.73
C VAL A 78 0.76 -1.62 -7.22
N LEU A 79 1.62 -0.76 -7.79
CA LEU A 79 1.15 0.44 -8.46
C LEU A 79 0.42 0.07 -9.76
N THR A 80 -0.86 0.47 -9.86
CA THR A 80 -1.70 0.20 -11.02
C THR A 80 -1.99 1.44 -11.87
N GLU A 81 -1.61 2.63 -11.40
CA GLU A 81 -1.75 3.89 -12.14
C GLU A 81 -0.76 3.95 -13.32
N PRO A 82 -1.26 4.02 -14.60
CA PRO A 82 -0.41 3.85 -15.77
C PRO A 82 0.35 5.13 -16.18
N SER A 83 -0.24 6.31 -15.98
CA SER A 83 0.27 7.55 -16.60
C SER A 83 1.51 8.09 -15.91
N ASN A 84 1.56 8.03 -14.58
CA ASN A 84 2.62 8.62 -13.76
C ASN A 84 3.52 7.59 -13.11
N PHE A 85 3.00 6.38 -12.87
CA PHE A 85 3.73 5.31 -12.17
C PHE A 85 4.07 4.13 -13.07
N LEU A 86 3.63 4.16 -14.36
CA LEU A 86 3.89 3.11 -15.36
C LEU A 86 3.39 1.74 -14.91
N GLY A 87 2.34 1.74 -14.08
CA GLY A 87 1.69 0.54 -13.57
C GLY A 87 0.63 0.00 -14.53
N SER A 88 0.07 -1.16 -14.20
CA SER A 88 -1.10 -1.71 -14.87
C SER A 88 -1.95 -2.53 -13.90
N LEU A 89 -3.24 -2.73 -14.25
CA LEU A 89 -4.15 -3.57 -13.46
C LEU A 89 -3.70 -5.04 -13.50
N GLU A 90 -3.18 -5.51 -14.63
CA GLU A 90 -2.67 -6.86 -14.83
C GLU A 90 -1.53 -7.18 -13.85
N ASN A 91 -0.69 -6.18 -13.52
CA ASN A 91 0.40 -6.36 -12.56
C ASN A 91 -0.10 -6.82 -11.19
N ALA A 92 -1.27 -6.33 -10.73
CA ALA A 92 -1.86 -6.76 -9.47
C ALA A 92 -2.32 -8.23 -9.54
N ALA A 93 -2.96 -8.63 -10.63
CA ALA A 93 -3.40 -10.02 -10.84
C ALA A 93 -2.21 -10.99 -10.93
N ILE A 94 -1.11 -10.56 -11.57
CA ILE A 94 0.13 -11.36 -11.67
C ILE A 94 0.80 -11.49 -10.31
N ALA A 95 0.92 -10.41 -9.55
CA ALA A 95 1.54 -10.42 -8.22
C ALA A 95 0.82 -11.37 -7.25
N ARG A 96 -0.52 -11.49 -7.34
CA ARG A 96 -1.31 -12.43 -6.52
C ARG A 96 -0.84 -13.89 -6.67
N LYS A 97 -0.28 -14.27 -7.81
CA LYS A 97 0.24 -15.64 -8.05
C LYS A 97 1.40 -16.01 -7.12
N ALA A 98 2.05 -15.03 -6.48
CA ALA A 98 3.11 -15.28 -5.52
C ALA A 98 2.61 -15.76 -4.13
N GLY A 99 1.29 -15.70 -3.86
CA GLY A 99 0.69 -16.27 -2.65
C GLY A 99 0.63 -15.33 -1.44
N LEU A 100 1.11 -14.09 -1.55
CA LEU A 100 1.00 -13.06 -0.51
C LEU A 100 -0.26 -12.19 -0.69
N PRO A 101 -0.73 -11.50 0.36
CA PRO A 101 -1.71 -10.43 0.22
C PRO A 101 -1.23 -9.37 -0.76
N VAL A 102 -2.10 -8.89 -1.64
CA VAL A 102 -1.77 -7.85 -2.63
C VAL A 102 -2.60 -6.59 -2.37
N LEU A 103 -1.90 -5.47 -2.19
CA LEU A 103 -2.47 -4.13 -2.13
C LEU A 103 -2.48 -3.51 -3.53
N ARG A 104 -3.66 -3.20 -4.07
CA ARG A 104 -3.80 -2.32 -5.22
C ARG A 104 -3.52 -0.88 -4.81
N LYS A 105 -2.43 -0.30 -5.31
CA LYS A 105 -2.05 1.09 -5.04
C LYS A 105 -2.35 1.97 -6.26
N ASP A 106 -3.42 2.76 -6.15
CA ASP A 106 -3.93 3.64 -7.20
C ASP A 106 -4.62 4.87 -6.57
N PHE A 107 -4.98 5.86 -7.37
CA PHE A 107 -5.86 6.95 -6.95
C PHE A 107 -7.32 6.55 -7.18
N ILE A 108 -7.97 6.10 -6.12
CA ILE A 108 -9.38 5.64 -6.15
C ILE A 108 -10.29 6.81 -5.77
N PHE A 109 -11.06 7.30 -6.73
CA PHE A 109 -11.99 8.42 -6.57
C PHE A 109 -13.39 8.14 -7.15
N ASP A 110 -13.59 6.96 -7.75
CA ASP A 110 -14.86 6.49 -8.27
C ASP A 110 -15.06 5.01 -7.90
N LEU A 111 -16.25 4.66 -7.42
CA LEU A 111 -16.57 3.30 -6.97
C LEU A 111 -16.39 2.24 -8.08
N ARG A 112 -16.52 2.64 -9.35
CA ARG A 112 -16.30 1.74 -10.49
C ARG A 112 -14.87 1.20 -10.53
N GLN A 113 -13.89 1.98 -10.06
CA GLN A 113 -12.49 1.56 -10.01
C GLN A 113 -12.29 0.34 -9.10
N LEU A 114 -13.10 0.20 -8.05
CA LEU A 114 -13.01 -0.94 -7.14
C LEU A 114 -13.32 -2.29 -7.81
N SER A 115 -13.95 -2.28 -8.98
CA SER A 115 -14.31 -3.50 -9.73
C SER A 115 -13.34 -3.82 -10.89
N GLU A 116 -12.32 -2.98 -11.14
CA GLU A 116 -11.44 -3.13 -12.31
C GLU A 116 -10.44 -4.28 -12.20
N VAL A 117 -10.02 -4.64 -10.98
CA VAL A 117 -9.09 -5.74 -10.73
C VAL A 117 -9.27 -6.32 -9.34
N GLN A 118 -9.06 -7.63 -9.19
CA GLN A 118 -9.04 -8.28 -7.89
C GLN A 118 -7.74 -7.99 -7.15
N ALA A 119 -7.87 -7.56 -5.88
CA ALA A 119 -6.78 -7.43 -4.92
C ALA A 119 -7.27 -7.87 -3.53
N ASP A 120 -6.36 -8.07 -2.59
CA ASP A 120 -6.73 -8.39 -1.21
C ASP A 120 -6.95 -7.10 -0.40
N LEU A 121 -6.21 -6.04 -0.78
CA LEU A 121 -6.35 -4.70 -0.22
C LEU A 121 -6.44 -3.65 -1.33
N VAL A 122 -7.05 -2.51 -1.00
CA VAL A 122 -7.07 -1.33 -1.86
C VAL A 122 -6.67 -0.09 -1.08
N LEU A 123 -5.88 0.79 -1.71
CA LEU A 123 -5.52 2.07 -1.14
C LEU A 123 -6.69 3.05 -1.28
N LEU A 124 -7.13 3.63 -0.18
CA LEU A 124 -8.01 4.80 -0.15
C LEU A 124 -7.23 5.97 0.45
N ILE A 125 -7.23 7.12 -0.20
CA ILE A 125 -6.45 8.30 0.21
C ILE A 125 -7.41 9.36 0.74
N ALA A 126 -7.34 9.70 2.03
CA ALA A 126 -8.23 10.67 2.67
C ALA A 126 -8.17 12.04 1.98
N ALA A 127 -6.98 12.48 1.55
CA ALA A 127 -6.76 13.73 0.82
C ALA A 127 -7.52 13.86 -0.50
N LEU A 128 -8.08 12.78 -1.07
CA LEU A 128 -8.88 12.85 -2.31
C LEU A 128 -10.27 13.44 -2.11
N GLY A 129 -10.74 13.58 -0.85
CA GLY A 129 -12.02 14.17 -0.52
C GLY A 129 -13.23 13.33 -0.96
N VAL A 130 -13.07 12.01 -1.03
CA VAL A 130 -14.15 11.06 -1.28
C VAL A 130 -14.92 10.78 0.02
N ASP A 131 -16.14 10.25 -0.10
CA ASP A 131 -16.91 9.74 1.02
C ASP A 131 -16.25 8.44 1.54
N LEU A 132 -15.45 8.57 2.60
CA LEU A 132 -14.61 7.46 3.10
C LEU A 132 -15.45 6.26 3.52
N ASP A 133 -16.55 6.46 4.28
CA ASP A 133 -17.39 5.35 4.76
C ASP A 133 -17.97 4.56 3.59
N ARG A 134 -18.49 5.27 2.59
CA ARG A 134 -19.04 4.66 1.39
C ARG A 134 -17.99 3.88 0.58
N PHE A 135 -16.76 4.40 0.50
CA PHE A 135 -15.68 3.72 -0.24
C PHE A 135 -15.14 2.51 0.53
N ILE A 136 -15.08 2.57 1.86
CA ILE A 136 -14.71 1.46 2.74
C ILE A 136 -15.71 0.32 2.58
N GLU A 137 -17.02 0.61 2.73
CA GLU A 137 -18.09 -0.37 2.56
C GLU A 137 -18.02 -1.00 1.17
N ALA A 138 -17.95 -0.18 0.12
CA ALA A 138 -17.91 -0.66 -1.26
C ALA A 138 -16.67 -1.51 -1.58
N ALA A 139 -15.52 -1.26 -0.95
CA ALA A 139 -14.32 -2.09 -1.08
C ALA A 139 -14.53 -3.45 -0.41
N ARG A 140 -15.08 -3.46 0.82
CA ARG A 140 -15.37 -4.70 1.56
C ARG A 140 -16.42 -5.58 0.88
N GLU A 141 -17.47 -4.99 0.31
CA GLU A 141 -18.44 -5.71 -0.53
C GLU A 141 -17.78 -6.43 -1.71
N ARG A 142 -16.63 -5.95 -2.17
CA ARG A 142 -15.83 -6.54 -3.24
C ARG A 142 -14.70 -7.44 -2.74
N GLY A 143 -14.70 -7.76 -1.44
CA GLY A 143 -13.71 -8.65 -0.82
C GLY A 143 -12.33 -8.03 -0.63
N MET A 144 -12.19 -6.70 -0.72
CA MET A 144 -10.92 -5.99 -0.46
C MET A 144 -10.97 -5.28 0.89
N GLU A 145 -9.86 -5.36 1.67
CA GLU A 145 -9.72 -4.52 2.86
C GLU A 145 -9.10 -3.17 2.49
N PRO A 146 -9.72 -2.06 2.89
CA PRO A 146 -9.12 -0.75 2.71
C PRO A 146 -7.86 -0.55 3.56
N LEU A 147 -6.79 -0.03 2.94
CA LEU A 147 -5.71 0.67 3.62
C LEU A 147 -5.99 2.16 3.43
N LEU A 148 -6.38 2.85 4.51
CA LEU A 148 -6.73 4.26 4.47
C LEU A 148 -5.51 5.13 4.72
N GLU A 149 -5.01 5.81 3.67
CA GLU A 149 -3.82 6.65 3.72
C GLU A 149 -4.13 8.06 4.23
N VAL A 150 -3.34 8.53 5.19
CA VAL A 150 -3.44 9.87 5.80
C VAL A 150 -2.07 10.57 5.85
N HIS A 151 -2.07 11.93 5.87
CA HIS A 151 -0.88 12.76 5.85
C HIS A 151 -0.91 13.85 6.94
N THR A 152 -2.08 14.21 7.45
CA THR A 152 -2.28 15.29 8.44
C THR A 152 -3.10 14.82 9.62
N GLU A 153 -3.13 15.63 10.69
CA GLU A 153 -3.95 15.39 11.88
C GLU A 153 -5.45 15.40 11.52
N GLU A 154 -5.86 16.33 10.67
CA GLU A 154 -7.26 16.44 10.22
C GLU A 154 -7.69 15.19 9.41
N GLU A 155 -6.80 14.66 8.56
CA GLU A 155 -7.05 13.42 7.84
C GLU A 155 -7.09 12.21 8.78
N MET A 156 -6.22 12.18 9.80
CA MET A 156 -6.23 11.16 10.85
C MET A 156 -7.53 11.20 11.64
N ASP A 157 -7.98 12.40 12.08
CA ASP A 157 -9.23 12.58 12.80
C ASP A 157 -10.45 12.13 11.98
N ALA A 158 -10.40 12.34 10.65
CA ALA A 158 -11.45 11.85 9.74
C ALA A 158 -11.39 10.32 9.61
N ALA A 159 -10.20 9.75 9.45
CA ALA A 159 -10.00 8.30 9.34
C ALA A 159 -10.45 7.54 10.59
N LEU A 160 -10.15 8.07 11.79
CA LEU A 160 -10.52 7.46 13.06
C LEU A 160 -12.04 7.51 13.37
N LYS A 161 -12.82 8.23 12.58
CA LYS A 161 -14.31 8.22 12.67
C LYS A 161 -14.93 7.15 11.76
N THR A 162 -14.14 6.51 10.91
CA THR A 162 -14.58 5.42 10.03
C THR A 162 -14.30 4.06 10.66
N ASP A 163 -14.80 2.99 10.03
CA ASP A 163 -14.53 1.61 10.43
C ASP A 163 -13.23 1.04 9.83
N ALA A 164 -12.30 1.88 9.35
CA ALA A 164 -11.03 1.43 8.78
C ALA A 164 -10.19 0.70 9.84
N GLU A 165 -9.84 -0.56 9.56
CA GLU A 165 -8.98 -1.38 10.43
C GLU A 165 -7.49 -1.12 10.20
N ILE A 166 -7.13 -0.63 9.00
CA ILE A 166 -5.74 -0.40 8.57
C ILE A 166 -5.60 1.06 8.16
N ILE A 167 -4.71 1.79 8.84
CA ILE A 167 -4.37 3.17 8.51
C ILE A 167 -2.91 3.24 8.07
N GLY A 168 -2.68 3.81 6.88
CA GLY A 168 -1.36 4.14 6.36
C GLY A 168 -1.01 5.60 6.67
N ILE A 169 0.07 5.84 7.40
CA ILE A 169 0.59 7.19 7.59
C ILE A 169 1.70 7.43 6.58
N ASN A 170 1.44 8.30 5.60
CA ASN A 170 2.41 8.60 4.56
C ASN A 170 3.31 9.77 4.97
N ASN A 171 4.59 9.46 5.16
CA ASN A 171 5.63 10.45 5.47
C ASN A 171 5.93 11.41 4.31
N ARG A 172 5.37 11.17 3.13
CA ARG A 172 5.55 12.05 1.96
C ARG A 172 4.43 13.06 1.88
N ASN A 173 4.78 14.34 1.96
CA ASN A 173 3.84 15.42 1.70
C ASN A 173 3.39 15.39 0.23
N LEU A 174 2.08 15.32 -0.01
CA LEU A 174 1.52 15.22 -1.36
C LEU A 174 1.69 16.49 -2.21
N ASN A 175 1.92 17.65 -1.59
CA ASN A 175 2.08 18.93 -2.28
C ASN A 175 3.53 19.22 -2.62
N THR A 176 4.46 19.05 -1.65
CA THR A 176 5.89 19.35 -1.80
C THR A 176 6.70 18.14 -2.27
N LEU A 177 6.20 16.92 -2.08
CA LEU A 177 6.85 15.61 -2.26
C LEU A 177 8.02 15.36 -1.30
N GLU A 178 8.26 16.25 -0.37
CA GLU A 178 9.24 16.06 0.70
C GLU A 178 8.83 14.89 1.60
N VAL A 179 9.82 14.17 2.11
CA VAL A 179 9.63 13.04 3.01
C VAL A 179 10.17 13.41 4.39
N ASP A 180 9.32 13.29 5.40
CA ASP A 180 9.67 13.54 6.80
C ASP A 180 9.14 12.41 7.70
N LEU A 181 10.03 11.58 8.24
CA LEU A 181 9.67 10.48 9.14
C LEU A 181 9.03 10.96 10.46
N ASN A 182 9.21 12.24 10.82
CA ASN A 182 8.52 12.82 11.97
C ASN A 182 6.99 12.88 11.77
N THR A 183 6.50 12.83 10.52
CA THR A 183 5.07 12.76 10.25
C THR A 183 4.45 11.52 10.89
N PHE A 184 5.07 10.34 10.69
CA PHE A 184 4.60 9.12 11.34
C PHE A 184 4.67 9.22 12.87
N GLU A 185 5.79 9.68 13.42
CA GLU A 185 5.99 9.81 14.87
C GLU A 185 4.95 10.73 15.53
N ARG A 186 4.52 11.78 14.84
CA ARG A 186 3.51 12.73 15.32
C ARG A 186 2.09 12.14 15.27
N LEU A 187 1.74 11.41 14.18
CA LEU A 187 0.39 10.93 13.95
C LEU A 187 0.10 9.56 14.59
N ALA A 188 1.11 8.68 14.68
CA ALA A 188 0.92 7.34 15.21
C ALA A 188 0.32 7.27 16.63
N PRO A 189 0.66 8.14 17.59
CA PRO A 189 0.04 8.13 18.92
C PRO A 189 -1.47 8.34 18.90
N LEU A 190 -2.01 9.11 17.96
CA LEU A 190 -3.45 9.35 17.80
C LEU A 190 -4.19 8.06 17.41
N ALA A 191 -3.62 7.32 16.49
CA ALA A 191 -4.21 6.08 15.97
C ALA A 191 -4.04 4.89 16.91
N LYS A 192 -2.96 4.82 17.69
CA LYS A 192 -2.72 3.73 18.66
C LYS A 192 -3.81 3.59 19.72
N GLN A 193 -4.41 4.69 20.13
CA GLN A 193 -5.50 4.67 21.10
C GLN A 193 -6.77 4.02 20.54
N ALA A 194 -6.95 4.04 19.22
CA ALA A 194 -8.08 3.43 18.54
C ALA A 194 -7.88 1.94 18.23
N GLY A 195 -6.67 1.38 18.43
CA GLY A 195 -6.37 -0.04 18.21
C GLY A 195 -6.28 -0.45 16.73
N VAL A 196 -6.12 0.49 15.81
CA VAL A 196 -5.98 0.23 14.37
C VAL A 196 -4.59 -0.30 14.02
N PHE A 197 -4.49 -1.07 12.93
CA PHE A 197 -3.22 -1.55 12.38
C PHE A 197 -2.53 -0.41 11.61
N LEU A 198 -1.30 -0.06 11.99
CA LEU A 198 -0.58 1.08 11.44
C LEU A 198 0.50 0.68 10.44
N VAL A 199 0.45 1.28 9.24
CA VAL A 199 1.46 1.13 8.19
C VAL A 199 2.21 2.45 8.03
N ALA A 200 3.56 2.41 8.16
CA ALA A 200 4.40 3.55 7.82
C ALA A 200 4.72 3.52 6.31
N GLU A 201 4.38 4.60 5.60
CA GLU A 201 4.61 4.71 4.16
C GLU A 201 5.63 5.80 3.84
N SER A 202 6.45 5.56 2.84
CA SER A 202 7.53 6.44 2.37
C SER A 202 8.66 6.68 3.39
N GLY A 203 9.89 6.84 2.89
CA GLY A 203 11.04 7.29 3.69
C GLY A 203 11.82 6.21 4.42
N VAL A 204 11.43 4.95 4.33
CA VAL A 204 12.22 3.85 4.89
C VAL A 204 13.26 3.43 3.86
N HIS A 205 14.53 3.77 4.10
CA HIS A 205 15.66 3.51 3.22
C HIS A 205 16.68 2.55 3.85
N SER A 206 16.68 2.45 5.16
CA SER A 206 17.62 1.65 5.96
C SER A 206 16.90 0.84 7.03
N ARG A 207 17.64 -0.13 7.62
CA ARG A 207 17.17 -0.87 8.80
C ARG A 207 16.93 0.06 10.00
N GLU A 208 17.73 1.11 10.14
CA GLU A 208 17.58 2.12 11.19
C GLU A 208 16.26 2.86 11.06
N ASP A 209 15.86 3.26 9.85
CA ASP A 209 14.56 3.86 9.58
C ASP A 209 13.43 2.89 9.92
N ALA A 210 13.55 1.63 9.51
CA ALA A 210 12.56 0.59 9.81
C ALA A 210 12.39 0.41 11.32
N LEU A 211 13.48 0.31 12.07
CA LEU A 211 13.45 0.21 13.53
C LEU A 211 12.89 1.48 14.20
N ARG A 212 13.15 2.64 13.61
CA ARG A 212 12.58 3.92 14.06
C ARG A 212 11.05 3.91 13.95
N MET A 213 10.52 3.50 12.81
CA MET A 213 9.06 3.40 12.61
C MET A 213 8.41 2.36 13.54
N MET A 214 9.06 1.20 13.72
CA MET A 214 8.59 0.19 14.71
C MET A 214 8.50 0.75 16.12
N ARG A 215 9.52 1.49 16.57
CA ARG A 215 9.51 2.12 17.90
C ARG A 215 8.43 3.20 18.04
N ALA A 216 8.15 3.92 16.95
CA ALA A 216 7.06 4.88 16.90
C ALA A 216 5.67 4.24 16.86
N GLY A 217 5.60 2.92 16.64
CA GLY A 217 4.38 2.15 16.72
C GLY A 217 3.83 1.62 15.40
N ALA A 218 4.62 1.58 14.35
CA ALA A 218 4.22 0.90 13.12
C ALA A 218 4.05 -0.61 13.35
N ASP A 219 3.02 -1.18 12.75
CA ASP A 219 2.81 -2.62 12.70
C ASP A 219 3.41 -3.23 11.43
N ALA A 220 3.48 -2.44 10.35
CA ALA A 220 4.17 -2.77 9.11
C ALA A 220 4.72 -1.51 8.42
N MET A 221 5.58 -1.69 7.41
CA MET A 221 6.10 -0.61 6.58
C MET A 221 5.90 -0.91 5.12
N LEU A 222 5.54 0.12 4.31
CA LEU A 222 5.48 0.03 2.87
C LEU A 222 6.77 0.58 2.26
N VAL A 223 7.53 -0.28 1.58
CA VAL A 223 8.83 0.05 0.99
C VAL A 223 8.83 -0.26 -0.50
N GLY A 224 9.19 0.73 -1.32
CA GLY A 224 9.17 0.60 -2.78
C GLY A 224 10.52 0.89 -3.44
N SER A 225 10.89 2.15 -3.57
CA SER A 225 12.05 2.58 -4.37
C SER A 225 13.37 1.88 -4.02
N GLU A 226 13.53 1.49 -2.76
CA GLU A 226 14.72 0.80 -2.28
C GLU A 226 14.82 -0.67 -2.73
N LEU A 227 13.68 -1.27 -3.04
CA LEU A 227 13.59 -2.69 -3.41
C LEU A 227 13.58 -2.91 -4.92
N MET A 228 13.19 -1.88 -5.70
CA MET A 228 13.20 -1.97 -7.16
C MET A 228 14.64 -2.07 -7.68
N GLY A 229 14.90 -3.11 -8.48
CA GLY A 229 16.25 -3.46 -8.95
C GLY A 229 17.12 -4.21 -7.93
N ARG A 230 16.71 -4.27 -6.66
CA ARG A 230 17.45 -4.94 -5.56
C ARG A 230 16.50 -5.62 -4.56
N PRO A 231 15.69 -6.60 -5.00
CA PRO A 231 14.68 -7.22 -4.14
C PRO A 231 15.28 -7.95 -2.92
N GLU A 232 16.54 -8.38 -3.02
CA GLU A 232 17.30 -9.01 -1.92
C GLU A 232 17.51 -8.08 -0.72
N LYS A 233 17.51 -6.75 -0.91
CA LYS A 233 17.63 -5.74 0.14
C LYS A 233 16.52 -5.86 1.20
N LEU A 234 15.38 -6.46 0.84
CA LEU A 234 14.29 -6.70 1.78
C LEU A 234 14.76 -7.54 2.98
N ARG A 235 15.67 -8.50 2.77
CA ARG A 235 16.22 -9.34 3.84
C ARG A 235 17.06 -8.56 4.84
N ASP A 236 17.65 -7.45 4.42
CA ASP A 236 18.42 -6.58 5.30
C ASP A 236 17.50 -5.64 6.08
N LEU A 237 16.43 -5.15 5.42
CA LEU A 237 15.45 -4.25 6.04
C LEU A 237 14.57 -4.94 7.08
N ASN A 238 14.22 -6.24 6.89
CA ASN A 238 13.30 -6.94 7.77
C ASN A 238 13.95 -7.61 8.99
N ARG A 239 15.25 -7.46 9.20
CA ARG A 239 15.94 -7.97 10.41
C ARG A 239 15.68 -7.05 11.61
N ILE A 240 15.34 -7.64 12.77
CA ILE A 240 15.32 -6.94 14.07
C ILE A 240 16.70 -6.90 14.68
#